data_352e11e2bb53d9c490b3999a8f1d0c49
#
_entry.id   352e11e2bb53d9c490b3999a8f1d0c49
#
_cell.length_a   1.000
_cell.length_b   1.000
_cell.length_c   1.000
_cell.angle_alpha   90.00
_cell.angle_beta   90.00
_cell.angle_gamma   90.00
#
_symmetry.space_group_name_H-M   'P 1'
#
loop_
_entity.id
_entity.type
_entity.pdbx_description
1 polymer ?
#
loop_
_entity_poly.entity_id
_entity_poly.type
_entity_poly.pdbx_seq_one_letter_code
_entity_poly.pdbx_strand_id
1 'polypeptide(L)'
;MDTQQEQTLRTDIYLVLSALFRSAPSDEMLAFLKSLEIEPSESAMQKAWLALQQAANETQRAALEEEYQDLFIGIGRGEVVPFGSWHRTGSMMEKPLAEIRRDLDLLGIEREENVKEPEDHISALCEVMAMLTGEEEELQQAVFNKHIAPWFQSFTRQLESAESVNFYKPAAQLCDAFLTLEQVRFSVNTKSSKNKLKIDVKNVTDYE
;
A
#
# COMPACT_ATOMS: atom_id res chain seq x y z
N MET A 1 -13.54 -19.78 -3.51
CA MET A 1 -12.20 -19.41 -4.01
C MET A 1 -11.21 -20.27 -3.27
N ASP A 2 -10.23 -20.85 -3.93
CA ASP A 2 -9.17 -21.61 -3.26
C ASP A 2 -8.27 -20.60 -2.50
N THR A 3 -7.78 -21.00 -1.33
CA THR A 3 -6.89 -20.16 -0.49
C THR A 3 -5.69 -19.63 -1.28
N GLN A 4 -5.14 -20.44 -2.17
CA GLN A 4 -4.03 -20.06 -3.03
C GLN A 4 -4.41 -18.96 -4.05
N GLN A 5 -5.60 -19.04 -4.63
CA GLN A 5 -6.11 -18.01 -5.54
C GLN A 5 -6.36 -16.68 -4.82
N GLU A 6 -6.88 -16.74 -3.60
CA GLU A 6 -7.07 -15.55 -2.79
C GLU A 6 -5.75 -14.86 -2.43
N GLN A 7 -4.74 -15.64 -2.02
CA GLN A 7 -3.40 -15.12 -1.76
C GLN A 7 -2.80 -14.44 -2.99
N THR A 8 -2.86 -15.09 -4.15
CA THR A 8 -2.36 -14.54 -5.41
C THR A 8 -3.04 -13.23 -5.75
N LEU A 9 -4.37 -13.17 -5.66
CA LEU A 9 -5.13 -11.96 -5.94
C LEU A 9 -4.77 -10.80 -4.99
N ARG A 10 -4.60 -11.10 -3.71
CA ARG A 10 -4.16 -10.08 -2.73
C ARG A 10 -2.77 -9.55 -3.05
N THR A 11 -1.83 -10.45 -3.37
CA THR A 11 -0.48 -10.08 -3.83
C THR A 11 -0.54 -9.14 -5.01
N ASP A 12 -1.31 -9.50 -6.04
CA ASP A 12 -1.43 -8.71 -7.27
C ASP A 12 -2.02 -7.32 -7.01
N ILE A 13 -3.05 -7.21 -6.15
CA ILE A 13 -3.64 -5.91 -5.80
C ILE A 13 -2.63 -5.04 -5.03
N TYR A 14 -1.90 -5.60 -4.08
CA TYR A 14 -0.84 -4.86 -3.39
C TYR A 14 0.25 -4.37 -4.34
N LEU A 15 0.67 -5.20 -5.31
CA LEU A 15 1.67 -4.80 -6.32
C LEU A 15 1.14 -3.71 -7.26
N VAL A 16 -0.13 -3.78 -7.66
CA VAL A 16 -0.77 -2.72 -8.46
C VAL A 16 -0.78 -1.40 -7.67
N LEU A 17 -1.19 -1.41 -6.40
CA LEU A 17 -1.17 -0.21 -5.56
C LEU A 17 0.25 0.32 -5.35
N SER A 18 1.22 -0.57 -5.12
CA SER A 18 2.63 -0.18 -5.04
C SER A 18 3.08 0.54 -6.30
N ALA A 19 2.81 -0.02 -7.47
CA ALA A 19 3.21 0.55 -8.75
C ALA A 19 2.53 1.90 -9.03
N LEU A 20 1.23 2.03 -8.76
CA LEU A 20 0.45 3.25 -8.97
C LEU A 20 0.97 4.44 -8.14
N PHE A 21 1.42 4.19 -6.90
CA PHE A 21 1.88 5.25 -6.00
C PHE A 21 3.39 5.48 -6.03
N ARG A 22 4.18 4.60 -6.68
CA ARG A 22 5.63 4.75 -6.79
C ARG A 22 6.04 5.77 -7.85
N SER A 23 5.35 5.78 -8.97
CA SER A 23 5.60 6.67 -10.10
C SER A 23 4.35 6.80 -10.95
N ALA A 24 4.31 7.78 -11.84
CA ALA A 24 3.24 7.83 -12.85
C ALA A 24 3.18 6.50 -13.63
N PRO A 25 1.98 5.90 -13.80
CA PRO A 25 1.80 4.63 -14.49
C PRO A 25 2.44 4.61 -15.88
N SER A 26 3.18 3.53 -16.16
CA SER A 26 3.76 3.29 -17.47
C SER A 26 2.69 2.91 -18.51
N ASP A 27 3.08 2.90 -19.80
CA ASP A 27 2.19 2.45 -20.88
C ASP A 27 1.75 0.99 -20.70
N GLU A 28 2.64 0.15 -20.15
CA GLU A 28 2.32 -1.24 -19.81
C GLU A 28 1.29 -1.32 -18.69
N MET A 29 1.43 -0.51 -17.64
CA MET A 29 0.45 -0.45 -16.55
C MET A 29 -0.90 0.06 -17.06
N LEU A 30 -0.92 1.10 -17.91
CA LEU A 30 -2.16 1.58 -18.52
C LEU A 30 -2.81 0.52 -19.41
N ALA A 31 -2.02 -0.20 -20.22
CA ALA A 31 -2.52 -1.30 -21.05
C ALA A 31 -3.11 -2.43 -20.20
N PHE A 32 -2.45 -2.78 -19.11
CA PHE A 32 -2.96 -3.76 -18.15
C PHE A 32 -4.30 -3.31 -17.55
N LEU A 33 -4.40 -2.08 -17.03
CA LEU A 33 -5.64 -1.56 -16.44
C LEU A 33 -6.80 -1.54 -17.44
N LYS A 34 -6.52 -1.18 -18.71
CA LYS A 34 -7.53 -1.20 -19.79
C LYS A 34 -8.04 -2.58 -20.13
N SER A 35 -7.19 -3.61 -19.98
CA SER A 35 -7.50 -5.00 -20.35
C SER A 35 -8.19 -5.80 -19.24
N LEU A 36 -8.39 -5.24 -18.05
CA LEU A 36 -8.96 -5.96 -16.92
C LEU A 36 -10.38 -6.44 -17.22
N GLU A 37 -10.62 -7.73 -16.97
CA GLU A 37 -11.95 -8.31 -16.95
C GLU A 37 -12.51 -8.19 -15.52
N ILE A 38 -13.52 -7.35 -15.34
CA ILE A 38 -14.09 -7.05 -14.02
C ILE A 38 -15.41 -7.75 -13.88
N GLU A 39 -15.46 -8.73 -12.98
CA GLU A 39 -16.69 -9.47 -12.71
C GLU A 39 -17.77 -8.57 -12.08
N PRO A 40 -19.04 -8.68 -12.52
CA PRO A 40 -20.13 -7.89 -11.97
C PRO A 40 -20.36 -8.18 -10.48
N SER A 41 -20.33 -7.14 -9.66
CA SER A 41 -20.75 -7.18 -8.25
C SER A 41 -21.23 -5.80 -7.81
N GLU A 42 -21.82 -5.71 -6.62
CA GLU A 42 -22.20 -4.41 -6.02
C GLU A 42 -21.14 -3.88 -5.04
N SER A 43 -19.97 -4.50 -5.01
CA SER A 43 -18.91 -4.18 -4.05
C SER A 43 -18.22 -2.84 -4.35
N ALA A 44 -17.68 -2.22 -3.30
CA ALA A 44 -16.84 -1.03 -3.44
C ALA A 44 -15.59 -1.31 -4.30
N MET A 45 -15.02 -2.52 -4.18
CA MET A 45 -13.88 -2.95 -5.00
C MET A 45 -14.21 -2.96 -6.49
N GLN A 46 -15.34 -3.55 -6.89
CA GLN A 46 -15.74 -3.58 -8.29
C GLN A 46 -15.93 -2.17 -8.84
N LYS A 47 -16.62 -1.31 -8.09
CA LYS A 47 -16.85 0.09 -8.50
C LYS A 47 -15.53 0.84 -8.69
N ALA A 48 -14.57 0.63 -7.78
CA ALA A 48 -13.26 1.24 -7.85
C ALA A 48 -12.44 0.74 -9.05
N TRP A 49 -12.47 -0.56 -9.33
CA TRP A 49 -11.81 -1.12 -10.51
C TRP A 49 -12.40 -0.60 -11.82
N LEU A 50 -13.73 -0.53 -11.94
CA LEU A 50 -14.39 0.02 -13.12
C LEU A 50 -14.02 1.50 -13.33
N ALA A 51 -14.01 2.29 -12.26
CA ALA A 51 -13.64 3.70 -12.34
C ALA A 51 -12.17 3.88 -12.74
N LEU A 52 -11.26 3.05 -12.21
CA LEU A 52 -9.84 3.08 -12.56
C LEU A 52 -9.61 2.64 -14.01
N GLN A 53 -10.30 1.60 -14.48
CA GLN A 53 -10.25 1.17 -15.87
C GLN A 53 -10.76 2.28 -16.81
N GLN A 54 -11.85 2.94 -16.47
CA GLN A 54 -12.36 4.07 -17.23
C GLN A 54 -11.35 5.21 -17.28
N ALA A 55 -10.79 5.62 -16.13
CA ALA A 55 -9.77 6.65 -16.07
C ALA A 55 -8.53 6.29 -16.90
N ALA A 56 -8.10 5.02 -16.89
CA ALA A 56 -7.01 4.56 -17.75
C ALA A 56 -7.34 4.68 -19.24
N ASN A 57 -8.59 4.47 -19.66
CA ASN A 57 -9.00 4.63 -21.05
C ASN A 57 -9.07 6.09 -21.49
N GLU A 58 -9.38 7.00 -20.60
CA GLU A 58 -9.58 8.43 -20.88
C GLU A 58 -8.29 9.25 -20.76
N THR A 59 -7.28 8.74 -20.03
CA THR A 59 -6.05 9.48 -19.76
C THR A 59 -5.00 9.31 -20.86
N GLN A 60 -4.12 10.32 -20.96
CA GLN A 60 -2.89 10.29 -21.75
C GLN A 60 -1.68 10.36 -20.82
N ARG A 61 -0.59 9.72 -21.21
CA ARG A 61 0.62 9.63 -20.38
C ARG A 61 1.14 10.98 -19.91
N ALA A 62 1.21 11.99 -20.81
CA ALA A 62 1.72 13.30 -20.46
C ALA A 62 0.88 13.98 -19.36
N ALA A 63 -0.46 13.90 -19.45
CA ALA A 63 -1.36 14.43 -18.44
C ALA A 63 -1.22 13.69 -17.10
N LEU A 64 -0.99 12.38 -17.16
CA LEU A 64 -0.78 11.55 -15.98
C LEU A 64 0.55 11.84 -15.27
N GLU A 65 1.61 12.09 -16.03
CA GLU A 65 2.90 12.51 -15.49
C GLU A 65 2.79 13.89 -14.81
N GLU A 66 2.05 14.83 -15.40
CA GLU A 66 1.77 16.14 -14.82
C GLU A 66 0.94 16.02 -13.54
N GLU A 67 -0.17 15.26 -13.56
CA GLU A 67 -0.98 14.96 -12.36
C GLU A 67 -0.15 14.34 -11.23
N TYR A 68 0.72 13.36 -11.55
CA TYR A 68 1.61 12.76 -10.55
C TYR A 68 2.57 13.78 -9.93
N GLN A 69 3.15 14.65 -10.76
CA GLN A 69 4.04 15.72 -10.29
C GLN A 69 3.31 16.66 -9.34
N ASP A 70 2.12 17.14 -9.69
CA ASP A 70 1.35 18.07 -8.87
C ASP A 70 0.91 17.44 -7.55
N LEU A 71 0.43 16.19 -7.61
CA LEU A 71 -0.09 15.49 -6.44
C LEU A 71 1.02 15.10 -5.46
N PHE A 72 2.13 14.51 -5.91
CA PHE A 72 3.07 13.84 -5.03
C PHE A 72 4.45 14.49 -4.91
N ILE A 73 4.87 15.28 -5.89
CA ILE A 73 6.20 15.89 -5.93
C ILE A 73 6.13 17.39 -5.63
N GLY A 74 5.39 18.16 -6.44
CA GLY A 74 5.16 19.60 -6.28
C GLY A 74 6.42 20.46 -6.28
N ILE A 75 6.25 21.78 -6.16
CA ILE A 75 7.33 22.73 -5.87
C ILE A 75 7.43 22.88 -4.35
N GLY A 76 8.39 22.16 -3.75
CA GLY A 76 8.60 22.10 -2.31
C GLY A 76 7.79 20.98 -1.62
N ARG A 77 6.56 20.74 -2.00
CA ARG A 77 5.72 19.63 -1.54
C ARG A 77 4.53 19.45 -2.48
N GLY A 78 4.20 18.20 -2.82
CA GLY A 78 2.96 17.85 -3.53
C GLY A 78 1.71 18.17 -2.69
N GLU A 79 0.56 18.16 -3.34
CA GLU A 79 -0.73 18.33 -2.67
C GLU A 79 -1.01 17.21 -1.65
N VAL A 80 -0.49 16.02 -1.92
CA VAL A 80 -0.68 14.80 -1.14
C VAL A 80 0.65 14.26 -0.66
N VAL A 81 0.71 13.86 0.61
CA VAL A 81 1.93 13.31 1.22
C VAL A 81 1.74 11.81 1.46
N PRO A 82 2.38 10.92 0.70
CA PRO A 82 2.14 9.47 0.75
C PRO A 82 2.96 8.74 1.82
N PHE A 83 3.22 9.36 2.98
CA PHE A 83 4.09 8.83 4.03
C PHE A 83 3.38 8.68 5.37
N GLY A 84 3.56 7.53 6.02
CA GLY A 84 2.98 7.22 7.32
C GLY A 84 3.40 8.17 8.42
N SER A 85 4.66 8.62 8.45
CA SER A 85 5.14 9.63 9.40
C SER A 85 4.31 10.90 9.35
N TRP A 86 4.05 11.41 8.16
CA TRP A 86 3.27 12.63 7.98
C TRP A 86 1.85 12.50 8.52
N HIS A 87 1.12 11.46 8.14
CA HIS A 87 -0.28 11.27 8.55
C HIS A 87 -0.45 10.99 10.04
N ARG A 88 0.59 10.44 10.69
CA ARG A 88 0.54 10.08 12.11
C ARG A 88 1.09 11.15 13.04
N THR A 89 2.00 12.00 12.57
CA THR A 89 2.71 12.98 13.44
C THR A 89 2.69 14.40 12.90
N GLY A 90 2.33 14.62 11.64
CA GLY A 90 2.38 15.92 10.97
C GLY A 90 3.79 16.29 10.45
N SER A 91 4.77 15.39 10.57
CA SER A 91 6.16 15.61 10.13
C SER A 91 6.69 14.39 9.39
N MET A 92 7.66 14.62 8.49
CA MET A 92 8.36 13.56 7.79
C MET A 92 9.49 12.97 8.65
N MET A 93 9.89 11.71 8.36
CA MET A 93 11.05 11.05 8.98
C MET A 93 10.98 10.93 10.51
N GLU A 94 9.78 10.81 11.05
CA GLU A 94 9.52 10.71 12.47
C GLU A 94 9.48 9.26 12.99
N LYS A 95 9.09 9.09 14.23
CA LYS A 95 9.00 7.78 14.92
C LYS A 95 8.37 6.66 14.10
N PRO A 96 7.28 6.85 13.31
CA PRO A 96 6.73 5.79 12.48
C PRO A 96 7.72 5.19 11.48
N LEU A 97 8.60 6.02 10.88
CA LEU A 97 9.65 5.53 9.97
C LEU A 97 10.68 4.67 10.72
N ALA A 98 11.09 5.10 11.93
CA ALA A 98 12.02 4.31 12.73
C ALA A 98 11.41 2.97 13.19
N GLU A 99 10.10 2.95 13.43
CA GLU A 99 9.36 1.74 13.79
C GLU A 99 9.30 0.74 12.64
N ILE A 100 8.96 1.19 11.42
CA ILE A 100 8.91 0.27 10.27
C ILE A 100 10.29 -0.25 9.91
N ARG A 101 11.34 0.57 9.92
CA ARG A 101 12.72 0.12 9.67
C ARG A 101 13.13 -1.02 10.59
N ARG A 102 12.91 -0.83 11.90
CA ARG A 102 13.21 -1.88 12.87
C ARG A 102 12.42 -3.17 12.61
N ASP A 103 11.15 -3.06 12.26
CA ASP A 103 10.33 -4.24 12.03
C ASP A 103 10.73 -4.95 10.70
N LEU A 104 11.11 -4.20 9.66
CA LEU A 104 11.67 -4.77 8.42
C LEU A 104 13.00 -5.48 8.66
N ASP A 105 13.91 -4.88 9.46
CA ASP A 105 15.17 -5.51 9.85
C ASP A 105 14.93 -6.86 10.55
N LEU A 106 13.94 -6.94 11.45
CA LEU A 106 13.56 -8.19 12.13
C LEU A 106 12.99 -9.25 11.17
N LEU A 107 12.40 -8.83 10.06
CA LEU A 107 11.86 -9.69 9.01
C LEU A 107 12.92 -10.07 7.96
N GLY A 108 14.12 -9.51 8.01
CA GLY A 108 15.14 -9.69 7.00
C GLY A 108 14.78 -9.04 5.66
N ILE A 109 13.90 -8.04 5.67
CA ILE A 109 13.50 -7.28 4.48
C ILE A 109 14.33 -6.00 4.43
N GLU A 110 15.15 -5.88 3.40
CA GLU A 110 16.00 -4.72 3.18
C GLU A 110 15.52 -3.92 1.96
N ARG A 111 15.64 -2.59 2.07
CA ARG A 111 15.38 -1.70 0.94
C ARG A 111 16.54 -1.78 -0.05
N GLU A 112 16.25 -1.88 -1.34
CA GLU A 112 17.27 -1.80 -2.38
C GLU A 112 17.99 -0.44 -2.37
N GLU A 113 19.30 -0.44 -2.62
CA GLU A 113 20.16 0.77 -2.56
C GLU A 113 19.73 1.88 -3.53
N ASN A 114 19.11 1.52 -4.66
CA ASN A 114 18.62 2.45 -5.69
C ASN A 114 17.27 3.08 -5.35
N VAL A 115 16.51 2.54 -4.38
CA VAL A 115 15.24 3.09 -3.91
C VAL A 115 15.51 4.21 -2.91
N LYS A 116 15.02 5.42 -3.22
CA LYS A 116 15.26 6.63 -2.40
C LYS A 116 14.13 6.93 -1.43
N GLU A 117 12.94 6.48 -1.72
CA GLU A 117 11.76 6.72 -0.91
C GLU A 117 11.90 6.03 0.45
N PRO A 118 11.56 6.72 1.56
CA PRO A 118 11.50 6.13 2.88
C PRO A 118 10.52 4.94 2.96
N GLU A 119 10.81 4.00 3.84
CA GLU A 119 10.09 2.72 3.99
C GLU A 119 8.64 2.89 4.48
N ASP A 120 8.26 4.06 5.00
CA ASP A 120 6.88 4.40 5.38
C ASP A 120 6.05 5.03 4.25
N HIS A 121 6.56 5.03 3.01
CA HIS A 121 5.80 5.37 1.82
C HIS A 121 4.73 4.32 1.54
N ILE A 122 3.52 4.74 1.13
CA ILE A 122 2.41 3.79 0.87
C ILE A 122 2.79 2.72 -0.16
N SER A 123 3.53 3.07 -1.21
CA SER A 123 4.03 2.13 -2.21
C SER A 123 4.95 1.06 -1.59
N ALA A 124 5.91 1.46 -0.76
CA ALA A 124 6.82 0.53 -0.09
C ALA A 124 6.08 -0.40 0.87
N LEU A 125 5.12 0.12 1.62
CA LEU A 125 4.29 -0.68 2.54
C LEU A 125 3.39 -1.67 1.79
N CYS A 126 2.84 -1.30 0.63
CA CYS A 126 2.11 -2.23 -0.23
C CYS A 126 3.03 -3.34 -0.76
N GLU A 127 4.27 -3.02 -1.14
CA GLU A 127 5.25 -4.03 -1.60
C GLU A 127 5.62 -5.00 -0.48
N VAL A 128 5.86 -4.50 0.72
CA VAL A 128 6.09 -5.34 1.91
C VAL A 128 4.89 -6.27 2.16
N MET A 129 3.67 -5.75 2.09
CA MET A 129 2.47 -6.59 2.25
C MET A 129 2.34 -7.63 1.13
N ALA A 130 2.70 -7.31 -0.11
CA ALA A 130 2.73 -8.28 -1.20
C ALA A 130 3.70 -9.44 -0.92
N MET A 131 4.89 -9.14 -0.39
CA MET A 131 5.86 -10.16 0.04
C MET A 131 5.31 -11.04 1.16
N LEU A 132 4.55 -10.46 2.08
CA LEU A 132 4.04 -11.15 3.27
C LEU A 132 2.76 -11.96 3.01
N THR A 133 2.09 -11.85 1.86
CA THR A 133 0.84 -12.58 1.59
C THR A 133 0.98 -14.09 1.61
N GLY A 134 2.18 -14.62 1.37
CA GLY A 134 2.51 -16.05 1.47
C GLY A 134 2.94 -16.50 2.87
N GLU A 135 3.14 -15.58 3.80
CA GLU A 135 3.60 -15.84 5.16
C GLU A 135 2.43 -16.03 6.13
N GLU A 136 2.73 -16.34 7.40
CA GLU A 136 1.73 -16.51 8.44
C GLU A 136 0.85 -15.26 8.61
N GLU A 137 -0.45 -15.46 8.81
CA GLU A 137 -1.44 -14.36 8.87
C GLU A 137 -1.19 -13.41 10.05
N GLU A 138 -0.65 -13.92 11.16
CA GLU A 138 -0.28 -13.11 12.33
C GLU A 138 0.81 -12.09 12.00
N LEU A 139 1.73 -12.43 11.11
CA LEU A 139 2.79 -11.54 10.66
C LEU A 139 2.22 -10.43 9.76
N GLN A 140 1.38 -10.81 8.79
CA GLN A 140 0.66 -9.86 7.93
C GLN A 140 -0.17 -8.89 8.78
N GLN A 141 -0.92 -9.41 9.75
CA GLN A 141 -1.75 -8.63 10.67
C GLN A 141 -0.90 -7.63 11.48
N ALA A 142 0.25 -8.07 12.02
CA ALA A 142 1.12 -7.23 12.82
C ALA A 142 1.65 -6.03 12.02
N VAL A 143 2.14 -6.28 10.80
CA VAL A 143 2.66 -5.23 9.91
C VAL A 143 1.54 -4.30 9.46
N PHE A 144 0.43 -4.82 8.96
CA PHE A 144 -0.70 -4.04 8.50
C PHE A 144 -1.27 -3.12 9.59
N ASN A 145 -1.62 -3.69 10.74
CA ASN A 145 -2.25 -2.95 11.84
C ASN A 145 -1.33 -1.88 12.46
N LYS A 146 -0.02 -2.08 12.41
CA LYS A 146 0.94 -1.14 12.96
C LYS A 146 1.33 -0.03 11.98
N HIS A 147 1.49 -0.37 10.70
CA HIS A 147 2.15 0.51 9.73
C HIS A 147 1.23 1.07 8.65
N ILE A 148 0.07 0.45 8.36
CA ILE A 148 -0.86 0.89 7.31
C ILE A 148 -2.18 1.36 7.92
N ALA A 149 -2.85 0.53 8.71
CA ALA A 149 -4.19 0.77 9.24
C ALA A 149 -4.36 2.12 9.95
N PRO A 150 -3.35 2.65 10.69
CA PRO A 150 -3.53 3.91 11.41
C PRO A 150 -3.69 5.15 10.53
N TRP A 151 -3.40 5.08 9.24
CA TRP A 151 -3.31 6.29 8.43
C TRP A 151 -3.78 6.19 6.99
N PHE A 152 -3.96 5.00 6.41
CA PHE A 152 -4.31 4.88 4.98
C PHE A 152 -5.58 5.66 4.61
N GLN A 153 -6.61 5.69 5.47
CA GLN A 153 -7.84 6.46 5.22
C GLN A 153 -7.62 7.98 5.23
N SER A 154 -6.63 8.46 5.99
CA SER A 154 -6.25 9.88 5.93
C SER A 154 -5.57 10.21 4.60
N PHE A 155 -4.73 9.33 4.11
CA PHE A 155 -4.07 9.44 2.83
C PHE A 155 -5.07 9.39 1.65
N THR A 156 -5.95 8.40 1.62
CA THR A 156 -6.91 8.24 0.51
C THR A 156 -7.88 9.42 0.44
N ARG A 157 -8.37 9.92 1.58
CA ARG A 157 -9.21 11.13 1.64
C ARG A 157 -8.47 12.40 1.19
N GLN A 158 -7.20 12.56 1.57
CA GLN A 158 -6.39 13.67 1.09
C GLN A 158 -6.26 13.63 -0.43
N LEU A 159 -5.97 12.44 -0.98
CA LEU A 159 -5.82 12.24 -2.42
C LEU A 159 -7.13 12.48 -3.18
N GLU A 160 -8.26 11.96 -2.70
CA GLU A 160 -9.56 12.20 -3.34
C GLU A 160 -10.01 13.67 -3.33
N SER A 161 -9.49 14.47 -2.40
CA SER A 161 -9.83 15.88 -2.20
C SER A 161 -8.81 16.85 -2.80
N ALA A 162 -7.74 16.35 -3.40
CA ALA A 162 -6.71 17.18 -4.02
C ALA A 162 -7.26 17.95 -5.23
N GLU A 163 -6.74 19.16 -5.48
CA GLU A 163 -7.23 20.02 -6.57
C GLU A 163 -6.88 19.47 -7.95
N SER A 164 -5.68 18.90 -8.11
CA SER A 164 -5.17 18.35 -9.37
C SER A 164 -5.63 16.92 -9.64
N VAL A 165 -6.41 16.29 -8.74
CA VAL A 165 -6.77 14.87 -8.85
C VAL A 165 -7.75 14.59 -9.99
N ASN A 166 -7.38 13.61 -10.84
CA ASN A 166 -8.21 13.09 -11.91
C ASN A 166 -8.10 11.55 -11.98
N PHE A 167 -7.04 11.01 -12.61
CA PHE A 167 -6.75 9.58 -12.67
C PHE A 167 -6.51 8.98 -11.27
N TYR A 168 -5.84 9.71 -10.39
CA TYR A 168 -5.54 9.22 -9.05
C TYR A 168 -6.75 9.20 -8.10
N LYS A 169 -7.89 9.79 -8.45
CA LYS A 169 -9.11 9.68 -7.64
C LYS A 169 -9.64 8.25 -7.59
N PRO A 170 -9.91 7.55 -8.70
CA PRO A 170 -10.25 6.13 -8.65
C PRO A 170 -9.12 5.22 -8.12
N ALA A 171 -7.85 5.60 -8.27
CA ALA A 171 -6.74 4.89 -7.63
C ALA A 171 -6.81 4.98 -6.09
N ALA A 172 -7.16 6.16 -5.55
CA ALA A 172 -7.42 6.34 -4.11
C ALA A 172 -8.61 5.49 -3.64
N GLN A 173 -9.69 5.45 -4.42
CA GLN A 173 -10.88 4.64 -4.11
C GLN A 173 -10.56 3.14 -4.11
N LEU A 174 -9.74 2.67 -5.04
CA LEU A 174 -9.26 1.29 -5.04
C LEU A 174 -8.42 0.98 -3.81
N CYS A 175 -7.50 1.87 -3.47
CA CYS A 175 -6.66 1.76 -2.29
C CYS A 175 -7.50 1.70 -1.01
N ASP A 176 -8.47 2.61 -0.84
CA ASP A 176 -9.37 2.64 0.31
C ASP A 176 -10.22 1.37 0.41
N ALA A 177 -10.84 0.96 -0.69
CA ALA A 177 -11.69 -0.22 -0.74
C ALA A 177 -10.91 -1.50 -0.38
N PHE A 178 -9.71 -1.68 -0.96
CA PHE A 178 -8.89 -2.86 -0.70
C PHE A 178 -8.33 -2.87 0.73
N LEU A 179 -7.72 -1.77 1.17
CA LEU A 179 -7.14 -1.71 2.52
C LEU A 179 -8.22 -1.78 3.62
N THR A 180 -9.45 -1.35 3.34
CA THR A 180 -10.60 -1.55 4.24
C THR A 180 -10.96 -3.03 4.34
N LEU A 181 -10.95 -3.81 3.26
CA LEU A 181 -11.13 -5.26 3.31
C LEU A 181 -10.02 -5.95 4.10
N GLU A 182 -8.77 -5.56 3.88
CA GLU A 182 -7.63 -6.07 4.65
C GLU A 182 -7.73 -5.71 6.14
N GLN A 183 -8.19 -4.51 6.46
CA GLN A 183 -8.44 -4.09 7.85
C GLN A 183 -9.51 -4.96 8.52
N VAL A 184 -10.59 -5.30 7.83
CA VAL A 184 -11.62 -6.23 8.31
C VAL A 184 -11.03 -7.62 8.51
N ARG A 185 -10.29 -8.14 7.52
CA ARG A 185 -9.60 -9.43 7.60
C ARG A 185 -8.72 -9.51 8.86
N PHE A 186 -7.87 -8.53 9.06
CA PHE A 186 -6.93 -8.50 10.18
C PHE A 186 -7.54 -8.06 11.52
N SER A 187 -8.81 -7.63 11.55
CA SER A 187 -9.53 -7.32 12.79
C SER A 187 -10.17 -8.56 13.44
N VAL A 188 -10.55 -9.55 12.66
CA VAL A 188 -11.31 -10.73 13.15
C VAL A 188 -10.48 -11.62 14.05
N ASN A 189 -9.14 -11.63 13.90
CA ASN A 189 -8.22 -12.48 14.65
C ASN A 189 -7.75 -11.92 16.00
N THR A 190 -8.18 -10.73 16.42
CA THR A 190 -7.75 -10.13 17.70
C THR A 190 -8.19 -10.89 18.96
N LYS A 191 -9.03 -11.91 18.85
CA LYS A 191 -9.49 -12.70 20.01
C LYS A 191 -8.57 -13.88 20.38
N SER A 192 -7.60 -14.25 19.54
CA SER A 192 -6.68 -15.36 19.79
C SER A 192 -5.29 -14.97 20.29
N SER A 193 -4.88 -13.72 20.15
CA SER A 193 -3.53 -13.28 20.41
C SER A 193 -3.34 -12.66 21.80
N LYS A 194 -3.64 -13.41 22.88
CA LYS A 194 -3.01 -13.19 24.19
C LYS A 194 -1.64 -13.83 24.30
N ASN A 195 -1.14 -14.43 23.26
CA ASN A 195 0.24 -14.90 23.19
C ASN A 195 1.16 -13.75 22.77
N LYS A 196 1.81 -13.13 23.77
CA LYS A 196 2.99 -12.31 23.57
C LYS A 196 3.92 -13.01 22.58
N LEU A 197 4.31 -12.29 21.53
CA LEU A 197 5.49 -12.64 20.73
C LEU A 197 6.70 -12.73 21.68
N LYS A 198 6.89 -13.87 22.28
CA LYS A 198 8.18 -14.26 22.83
C LYS A 198 8.99 -14.74 21.64
N ILE A 199 9.71 -13.82 21.03
CA ILE A 199 10.85 -14.18 20.20
C ILE A 199 11.84 -14.82 21.18
N ASP A 200 11.95 -16.14 21.13
CA ASP A 200 12.91 -16.89 21.93
C ASP A 200 14.28 -16.65 21.31
N VAL A 201 14.98 -15.62 21.79
CA VAL A 201 16.37 -15.33 21.43
C VAL A 201 17.27 -16.37 22.13
N LYS A 202 17.05 -17.64 21.83
CA LYS A 202 17.98 -18.70 22.13
C LYS A 202 18.61 -19.15 20.83
N ASN A 203 19.88 -18.88 20.68
CA ASN A 203 20.90 -19.42 19.80
C ASN A 203 21.66 -18.39 18.96
N VAL A 204 22.34 -17.44 19.62
CA VAL A 204 23.45 -16.70 18.99
C VAL A 204 24.75 -16.73 19.84
N THR A 205 24.83 -17.57 20.83
CA THR A 205 26.03 -17.64 21.69
C THR A 205 26.62 -19.05 21.89
N ASP A 206 26.63 -19.87 20.85
CA ASP A 206 27.38 -21.12 20.85
C ASP A 206 28.14 -21.31 19.55
N TYR A 207 29.15 -20.47 19.33
CA TYR A 207 30.34 -20.81 18.55
C TYR A 207 31.55 -20.18 19.25
N GLU A 208 32.15 -20.93 20.20
CA GLU A 208 33.56 -20.91 20.45
C GLU A 208 34.26 -21.91 19.53
#